data_48489bc4f200c8eb14090ba49b6b1aa0
#
_entry.id   48489bc4f200c8eb14090ba49b6b1aa0
#
_cell.length_a   1.000
_cell.length_b   1.000
_cell.length_c   1.000
_cell.angle_alpha   90.00
_cell.angle_beta   90.00
_cell.angle_gamma   90.00
#
_symmetry.space_group_name_H-M   'P 1'
#
loop_
_entity.id
_entity.type
_entity.pdbx_description
1 polymer ?
#
loop_
_entity_poly.entity_id
_entity_poly.type
_entity_poly.pdbx_seq_one_letter_code
_entity_poly.pdbx_strand_id
1 'polypeptide(L)'
;MSFHTRPERLDRPDRSARPERLTAPLQRLAAALALGGALALSASPVLAREGVEVGNPSVLARLVPAEQLEQAATQQYGQMVQQARQQNALLPDQHPQVVRLRTIAKRIIPHSLSWNKRAPQWQWQVIVINSKELNAFCMPGGKIAFYTGILEQLKLTDDEVAMIMGHEVAHALREHARERIGKQTGVRLGANVISGLLGLGGLGDSLLNMGGQLLTLTFSRQDESEADLIGMELAARAGYNPQAGVTLWQKMAAASKGAPPQFLSTHPSSSTRIQDIQASLPKVMPLFERAPKPQQRWDAPARSGLNALDPLQLSFWGRGEARLGAPRSAGQAHAHD
;
A
#
# COMPACT_ATOMS: atom_id res chain seq x y z
N MET A 1 1.95 -36.48 -82.20
CA MET A 1 2.90 -37.25 -83.04
C MET A 1 3.87 -37.92 -82.12
N SER A 2 3.72 -39.22 -82.06
CA SER A 2 4.67 -40.35 -82.05
C SER A 2 5.58 -40.45 -80.84
N PHE A 3 5.35 -41.41 -80.01
CA PHE A 3 5.72 -42.80 -79.91
C PHE A 3 7.21 -43.03 -79.58
N HIS A 4 7.58 -43.69 -78.48
CA HIS A 4 8.05 -45.07 -78.37
C HIS A 4 8.52 -45.36 -76.93
N THR A 5 7.89 -46.19 -76.21
CA THR A 5 7.92 -47.59 -75.75
C THR A 5 9.26 -48.21 -75.45
N ARG A 6 9.43 -48.63 -74.13
CA ARG A 6 9.84 -49.94 -73.51
C ARG A 6 11.20 -50.56 -73.88
N PRO A 7 11.73 -51.56 -73.10
CA PRO A 7 11.23 -52.30 -71.95
C PRO A 7 12.24 -52.62 -70.81
N GLU A 8 11.66 -53.14 -69.77
CA GLU A 8 12.08 -54.12 -68.71
C GLU A 8 13.44 -54.79 -68.80
N ARG A 9 14.07 -54.95 -67.57
CA ARG A 9 14.69 -56.21 -67.22
C ARG A 9 14.58 -56.48 -65.70
N LEU A 10 13.94 -57.62 -65.37
CA LEU A 10 13.94 -58.31 -64.09
C LEU A 10 15.33 -58.89 -63.84
N ASP A 11 15.82 -58.79 -62.58
CA ASP A 11 16.71 -59.82 -62.02
C ASP A 11 16.47 -60.07 -60.53
N ARG A 12 16.60 -61.31 -60.14
CA ARG A 12 16.15 -62.00 -58.95
C ARG A 12 17.12 -61.88 -57.76
N PRO A 13 16.75 -62.32 -56.55
CA PRO A 13 17.23 -61.90 -55.26
C PRO A 13 18.43 -62.70 -54.77
N ASP A 14 19.29 -61.98 -54.00
CA ASP A 14 20.32 -62.68 -53.21
C ASP A 14 19.88 -62.78 -51.74
N ARG A 15 19.83 -64.02 -51.23
CA ARG A 15 19.58 -64.38 -49.88
C ARG A 15 20.89 -64.47 -49.10
N SER A 16 21.10 -63.58 -48.18
CA SER A 16 21.98 -63.83 -47.03
C SER A 16 21.44 -63.10 -45.78
N ALA A 17 20.53 -63.77 -45.12
CA ALA A 17 20.02 -63.31 -43.83
C ALA A 17 21.05 -63.63 -42.73
N ARG A 18 21.50 -62.59 -42.04
CA ARG A 18 22.02 -62.71 -40.67
C ARG A 18 21.01 -62.08 -39.68
N PRO A 19 20.78 -62.72 -38.53
CA PRO A 19 19.83 -62.22 -37.57
C PRO A 19 20.48 -61.03 -36.79
N GLU A 20 19.96 -59.82 -36.98
CA GLU A 20 20.29 -58.67 -36.12
C GLU A 20 19.57 -58.81 -34.76
N ARG A 21 20.34 -58.68 -33.72
CA ARG A 21 19.89 -58.76 -32.32
C ARG A 21 18.96 -57.63 -31.99
N LEU A 22 17.69 -57.92 -31.75
CA LEU A 22 16.65 -57.05 -31.19
C LEU A 22 16.89 -56.85 -29.70
N THR A 23 17.83 -55.94 -29.30
CA THR A 23 18.01 -55.58 -27.87
C THR A 23 18.17 -54.08 -27.60
N ALA A 24 18.09 -53.21 -28.62
CA ALA A 24 18.35 -51.78 -28.42
C ALA A 24 17.16 -50.88 -28.03
N PRO A 25 15.87 -51.18 -28.29
CA PRO A 25 14.80 -50.23 -27.96
C PRO A 25 14.35 -50.26 -26.49
N LEU A 26 14.49 -51.38 -25.77
CA LEU A 26 13.99 -51.51 -24.38
C LEU A 26 14.86 -50.77 -23.36
N GLN A 27 16.16 -50.66 -23.56
CA GLN A 27 17.05 -49.93 -22.66
C GLN A 27 16.90 -48.39 -22.78
N ARG A 28 16.53 -47.87 -23.95
CA ARG A 28 16.28 -46.40 -24.15
C ARG A 28 14.94 -45.95 -23.57
N LEU A 29 13.95 -46.85 -23.51
CA LEU A 29 12.64 -46.53 -22.89
C LEU A 29 12.74 -46.48 -21.35
N ALA A 30 13.57 -47.32 -20.74
CA ALA A 30 13.79 -47.29 -19.29
C ALA A 30 14.58 -46.06 -18.83
N ALA A 31 15.55 -45.56 -19.63
CA ALA A 31 16.30 -44.36 -19.33
C ALA A 31 15.43 -43.08 -19.49
N ALA A 32 14.50 -43.03 -20.44
CA ALA A 32 13.59 -41.90 -20.63
C ALA A 32 12.55 -41.82 -19.52
N LEU A 33 12.09 -42.92 -18.98
CA LEU A 33 11.15 -42.97 -17.85
C LEU A 33 11.83 -42.58 -16.52
N ALA A 34 13.11 -42.88 -16.33
CA ALA A 34 13.88 -42.52 -15.15
C ALA A 34 14.22 -41.02 -15.12
N LEU A 35 14.48 -40.39 -16.29
CA LEU A 35 14.68 -38.92 -16.36
C LEU A 35 13.36 -38.13 -16.23
N GLY A 36 12.24 -38.65 -16.73
CA GLY A 36 10.93 -38.02 -16.60
C GLY A 36 10.39 -38.08 -15.17
N GLY A 37 10.73 -39.08 -14.39
CA GLY A 37 10.35 -39.21 -12.98
C GLY A 37 11.14 -38.32 -12.04
N ALA A 38 12.38 -37.94 -12.39
CA ALA A 38 13.22 -37.07 -11.55
C ALA A 38 12.90 -35.56 -11.71
N LEU A 39 12.27 -35.16 -12.83
CA LEU A 39 11.85 -33.77 -13.04
C LEU A 39 10.47 -33.46 -12.39
N ALA A 40 9.69 -34.43 -12.01
CA ALA A 40 8.37 -34.24 -11.42
C ALA A 40 8.39 -33.98 -9.89
N LEU A 41 9.54 -34.13 -9.23
CA LEU A 41 9.67 -34.07 -7.77
C LEU A 41 10.24 -32.76 -7.22
N SER A 42 10.51 -31.75 -8.06
CA SER A 42 11.03 -30.45 -7.63
C SER A 42 10.07 -29.28 -7.87
N ALA A 43 8.78 -29.53 -8.01
CA ALA A 43 7.79 -28.49 -7.79
C ALA A 43 7.73 -28.23 -6.29
N SER A 44 8.65 -27.40 -5.77
CA SER A 44 8.47 -26.80 -4.46
C SER A 44 7.08 -26.16 -4.46
N PRO A 45 6.19 -26.49 -3.51
CA PRO A 45 4.93 -25.79 -3.43
C PRO A 45 5.28 -24.31 -3.29
N VAL A 46 4.88 -23.51 -4.26
CA VAL A 46 4.83 -22.07 -4.08
C VAL A 46 3.88 -21.88 -2.90
N LEU A 47 4.44 -21.68 -1.71
CA LEU A 47 3.65 -21.39 -0.52
C LEU A 47 2.82 -20.17 -0.89
N ALA A 48 1.52 -20.35 -1.05
CA ALA A 48 0.59 -19.26 -1.27
C ALA A 48 0.83 -18.22 -0.19
N ARG A 49 0.91 -16.95 -0.57
CA ARG A 49 1.09 -15.86 0.37
C ARG A 49 -0.01 -15.94 1.43
N GLU A 50 0.40 -16.06 2.68
CA GLU A 50 -0.53 -16.09 3.80
C GLU A 50 -1.12 -14.70 4.05
N GLY A 51 -2.43 -14.61 4.24
CA GLY A 51 -3.16 -13.36 4.47
C GLY A 51 -4.26 -13.12 3.45
N VAL A 52 -4.55 -11.84 3.18
CA VAL A 52 -5.60 -11.46 2.24
C VAL A 52 -5.07 -11.41 0.81
N GLU A 53 -5.94 -11.69 -0.13
CA GLU A 53 -5.69 -11.52 -1.56
C GLU A 53 -6.52 -10.34 -2.08
N VAL A 54 -5.90 -9.49 -2.86
CA VAL A 54 -6.52 -8.36 -3.56
C VAL A 54 -6.08 -8.36 -5.02
N GLY A 55 -6.83 -7.68 -5.88
CA GLY A 55 -6.52 -7.55 -7.28
C GLY A 55 -5.17 -6.90 -7.58
N ASN A 56 -4.75 -6.93 -8.83
CA ASN A 56 -3.54 -6.21 -9.27
C ASN A 56 -3.76 -4.70 -9.17
N PRO A 57 -2.69 -3.90 -8.92
CA PRO A 57 -2.77 -2.44 -9.00
C PRO A 57 -3.27 -1.97 -10.36
N SER A 58 -4.06 -0.90 -10.37
CA SER A 58 -4.63 -0.33 -11.59
C SER A 58 -3.54 0.11 -12.55
N VAL A 59 -3.72 -0.23 -13.83
CA VAL A 59 -2.84 0.24 -14.90
C VAL A 59 -2.92 1.75 -15.10
N LEU A 60 -4.03 2.37 -14.74
CA LEU A 60 -4.25 3.82 -14.86
C LEU A 60 -3.37 4.62 -13.90
N ALA A 61 -2.93 4.02 -12.79
CA ALA A 61 -1.94 4.62 -11.92
C ALA A 61 -0.63 4.93 -12.66
N ARG A 62 -0.28 4.17 -13.69
CA ARG A 62 0.95 4.38 -14.48
C ARG A 62 0.94 5.66 -15.30
N LEU A 63 -0.22 6.28 -15.53
CA LEU A 63 -0.33 7.59 -16.20
C LEU A 63 0.23 8.74 -15.35
N VAL A 64 0.45 8.52 -14.07
CA VAL A 64 0.96 9.50 -13.12
C VAL A 64 2.30 9.02 -12.58
N PRO A 65 3.43 9.74 -12.74
CA PRO A 65 4.71 9.34 -12.16
C PRO A 65 4.64 9.30 -10.63
N ALA A 66 5.03 8.17 -10.03
CA ALA A 66 4.91 7.97 -8.59
C ALA A 66 5.73 8.97 -7.77
N GLU A 67 6.98 9.22 -8.20
CA GLU A 67 7.91 10.13 -7.55
C GLU A 67 7.39 11.56 -7.53
N GLN A 68 6.80 12.02 -8.62
CA GLN A 68 6.23 13.37 -8.70
C GLN A 68 5.04 13.54 -7.76
N LEU A 69 4.18 12.51 -7.67
CA LEU A 69 3.05 12.53 -6.75
C LEU A 69 3.50 12.49 -5.28
N GLU A 70 4.51 11.70 -4.96
CA GLU A 70 5.11 11.64 -3.62
C GLU A 70 5.77 12.98 -3.23
N GLN A 71 6.42 13.67 -4.19
CA GLN A 71 6.96 15.01 -3.97
C GLN A 71 5.86 16.03 -3.73
N ALA A 72 4.81 16.04 -4.56
CA ALA A 72 3.66 16.93 -4.38
C ALA A 72 2.97 16.69 -3.03
N ALA A 73 2.78 15.42 -2.64
CA ALA A 73 2.25 15.06 -1.34
C ALA A 73 3.13 15.54 -0.19
N THR A 74 4.45 15.44 -0.32
CA THR A 74 5.40 15.91 0.69
C THR A 74 5.33 17.44 0.86
N GLN A 75 5.21 18.18 -0.24
CA GLN A 75 5.05 19.65 -0.19
C GLN A 75 3.73 20.05 0.47
N GLN A 76 2.63 19.43 0.06
CA GLN A 76 1.30 19.71 0.64
C GLN A 76 1.27 19.37 2.14
N TYR A 77 1.84 18.23 2.52
CA TYR A 77 1.96 17.86 3.93
C TYR A 77 2.80 18.88 4.72
N GLY A 78 3.92 19.34 4.17
CA GLY A 78 4.74 20.39 4.77
C GLY A 78 3.97 21.71 4.98
N GLN A 79 3.19 22.15 3.98
CA GLN A 79 2.33 23.31 4.10
C GLN A 79 1.28 23.16 5.20
N MET A 80 0.64 22.00 5.27
CA MET A 80 -0.33 21.69 6.31
C MET A 80 0.30 21.68 7.71
N VAL A 81 1.50 21.13 7.86
CA VAL A 81 2.26 21.15 9.12
C VAL A 81 2.56 22.58 9.55
N GLN A 82 3.00 23.44 8.63
CA GLN A 82 3.26 24.84 8.91
C GLN A 82 1.99 25.58 9.32
N GLN A 83 0.89 25.37 8.61
CA GLN A 83 -0.40 25.96 8.96
C GLN A 83 -0.87 25.52 10.35
N ALA A 84 -0.77 24.22 10.66
CA ALA A 84 -1.14 23.69 11.97
C ALA A 84 -0.26 24.29 13.09
N ARG A 85 1.04 24.49 12.84
CA ARG A 85 1.94 25.20 13.78
C ARG A 85 1.52 26.64 14.02
N GLN A 86 1.23 27.41 12.97
CA GLN A 86 0.78 28.80 13.05
C GLN A 86 -0.53 28.96 13.84
N GLN A 87 -1.40 27.96 13.74
CA GLN A 87 -2.68 27.89 14.44
C GLN A 87 -2.58 27.28 15.84
N ASN A 88 -1.37 26.92 16.32
CA ASN A 88 -1.15 26.19 17.56
C ASN A 88 -1.95 24.88 17.63
N ALA A 89 -2.26 24.27 16.49
CA ALA A 89 -3.02 23.04 16.37
C ALA A 89 -2.13 21.79 16.21
N LEU A 90 -0.84 21.93 15.89
CA LEU A 90 0.06 20.79 15.81
C LEU A 90 0.46 20.34 17.22
N LEU A 91 0.16 19.08 17.56
CA LEU A 91 0.57 18.52 18.86
C LEU A 91 2.09 18.28 18.89
N PRO A 92 2.77 18.59 20.01
CA PRO A 92 4.21 18.38 20.15
C PRO A 92 4.57 16.89 20.15
N ASP A 93 5.81 16.57 19.79
CA ASP A 93 6.29 15.19 19.62
C ASP A 93 6.12 14.30 20.86
N GLN A 94 6.21 14.89 22.05
CA GLN A 94 6.07 14.21 23.35
C GLN A 94 4.61 14.05 23.79
N HIS A 95 3.65 14.61 23.05
CA HIS A 95 2.25 14.49 23.42
C HIS A 95 1.81 13.01 23.38
N PRO A 96 1.07 12.50 24.40
CA PRO A 96 0.71 11.08 24.49
C PRO A 96 0.06 10.51 23.23
N GLN A 97 -0.80 11.26 22.54
CA GLN A 97 -1.41 10.82 21.29
C GLN A 97 -0.39 10.72 20.14
N VAL A 98 0.61 11.61 20.07
CA VAL A 98 1.66 11.53 19.05
C VAL A 98 2.52 10.28 19.29
N VAL A 99 2.94 10.07 20.54
CA VAL A 99 3.72 8.88 20.94
C VAL A 99 2.94 7.59 20.65
N ARG A 100 1.65 7.56 20.99
CA ARG A 100 0.73 6.45 20.71
C ARG A 100 0.70 6.09 19.24
N LEU A 101 0.41 7.08 18.38
CA LEU A 101 0.27 6.86 16.94
C LEU A 101 1.59 6.47 16.28
N ARG A 102 2.69 7.09 16.69
CA ARG A 102 4.03 6.71 16.20
C ARG A 102 4.41 5.28 16.62
N THR A 103 4.05 4.85 17.82
CA THR A 103 4.27 3.47 18.26
C THR A 103 3.47 2.48 17.44
N ILE A 104 2.20 2.77 17.16
CA ILE A 104 1.35 1.94 16.29
C ILE A 104 1.93 1.90 14.86
N ALA A 105 2.28 3.06 14.29
CA ALA A 105 2.87 3.16 12.96
C ALA A 105 4.18 2.36 12.84
N LYS A 106 5.06 2.44 13.84
CA LYS A 106 6.33 1.71 13.90
C LYS A 106 6.15 0.20 13.84
N ARG A 107 5.01 -0.31 14.30
CA ARG A 107 4.65 -1.73 14.23
C ARG A 107 4.02 -2.11 12.89
N ILE A 108 3.25 -1.21 12.27
CA ILE A 108 2.54 -1.45 11.00
C ILE A 108 3.48 -1.33 9.79
N ILE A 109 4.32 -0.29 9.74
CA ILE A 109 5.17 0.05 8.60
C ILE A 109 6.07 -1.10 8.13
N PRO A 110 6.73 -1.91 8.99
CA PRO A 110 7.57 -3.02 8.54
C PRO A 110 6.86 -4.05 7.65
N HIS A 111 5.53 -4.16 7.75
CA HIS A 111 4.73 -5.08 6.95
C HIS A 111 4.29 -4.51 5.59
N SER A 112 4.66 -3.26 5.28
CA SER A 112 4.28 -2.56 4.04
C SER A 112 5.00 -3.07 2.79
N LEU A 113 6.19 -3.68 2.95
CA LEU A 113 7.05 -4.11 1.84
C LEU A 113 6.37 -5.11 0.90
N SER A 114 5.56 -6.00 1.44
CA SER A 114 4.84 -7.00 0.65
C SER A 114 3.79 -6.40 -0.29
N TRP A 115 3.40 -5.15 -0.05
CA TRP A 115 2.35 -4.45 -0.79
C TRP A 115 2.88 -3.39 -1.75
N ASN A 116 4.02 -2.76 -1.43
CA ASN A 116 4.64 -1.77 -2.31
C ASN A 116 6.16 -1.78 -2.14
N LYS A 117 6.87 -2.08 -3.22
CA LYS A 117 8.34 -2.14 -3.22
C LYS A 117 9.02 -0.78 -2.99
N ARG A 118 8.29 0.32 -3.12
CA ARG A 118 8.77 1.69 -2.88
C ARG A 118 8.66 2.09 -1.41
N ALA A 119 7.79 1.43 -0.65
CA ALA A 119 7.50 1.76 0.75
C ALA A 119 8.74 1.85 1.66
N PRO A 120 9.82 1.04 1.48
CA PRO A 120 11.05 1.17 2.27
C PRO A 120 11.82 2.48 2.00
N GLN A 121 11.59 3.12 0.86
CA GLN A 121 12.25 4.38 0.48
C GLN A 121 11.46 5.61 0.97
N TRP A 122 10.22 5.43 1.42
CA TRP A 122 9.38 6.52 1.87
C TRP A 122 9.87 7.08 3.20
N GLN A 123 9.82 8.40 3.30
CA GLN A 123 10.08 9.09 4.56
C GLN A 123 8.79 9.16 5.37
N TRP A 124 8.50 8.10 6.10
CA TRP A 124 7.32 7.99 6.94
C TRP A 124 7.29 9.06 8.02
N GLN A 125 6.17 9.75 8.13
CA GLN A 125 5.94 10.79 9.12
C GLN A 125 4.56 10.62 9.73
N VAL A 126 4.43 10.86 11.04
CA VAL A 126 3.16 10.83 11.75
C VAL A 126 3.03 12.08 12.58
N ILE A 127 1.95 12.84 12.35
CA ILE A 127 1.57 14.01 13.13
C ILE A 127 0.15 13.86 13.67
N VAL A 128 -0.15 14.66 14.68
CA VAL A 128 -1.51 14.82 15.22
C VAL A 128 -1.89 16.29 15.20
N ILE A 129 -3.05 16.58 14.66
CA ILE A 129 -3.62 17.91 14.57
C ILE A 129 -4.76 18.03 15.59
N ASN A 130 -4.67 19.00 16.47
CA ASN A 130 -5.74 19.31 17.41
C ASN A 130 -6.92 19.97 16.67
N SER A 131 -7.93 19.17 16.38
CA SER A 131 -9.14 19.58 15.68
C SER A 131 -10.31 18.66 16.08
N LYS A 132 -11.50 19.19 16.05
CA LYS A 132 -12.74 18.42 16.29
C LYS A 132 -13.14 17.53 15.11
N GLU A 133 -12.47 17.64 13.98
CA GLU A 133 -12.75 16.83 12.80
C GLU A 133 -12.52 15.36 13.08
N LEU A 134 -13.47 14.51 12.66
CA LEU A 134 -13.29 13.07 12.63
C LEU A 134 -12.59 12.70 11.33
N ASN A 135 -11.27 12.81 11.32
CA ASN A 135 -10.47 12.58 10.12
C ASN A 135 -9.10 11.96 10.44
N ALA A 136 -8.58 11.20 9.47
CA ALA A 136 -7.22 10.69 9.40
C ALA A 136 -6.88 10.45 7.92
N PHE A 137 -5.60 10.43 7.55
CA PHE A 137 -5.18 10.11 6.19
C PHE A 137 -3.72 9.67 6.14
N CYS A 138 -3.35 9.01 5.03
CA CYS A 138 -1.97 8.77 4.63
C CYS A 138 -1.77 9.20 3.17
N MET A 139 -1.03 10.26 2.94
CA MET A 139 -0.66 10.70 1.59
C MET A 139 0.44 9.80 1.00
N PRO A 140 0.57 9.79 -0.36
CA PRO A 140 1.70 9.16 -1.05
C PRO A 140 3.04 9.53 -0.41
N GLY A 141 3.96 8.56 -0.32
CA GLY A 141 5.25 8.77 0.34
C GLY A 141 5.21 8.62 1.88
N GLY A 142 4.09 8.10 2.44
CA GLY A 142 4.00 7.74 3.86
C GLY A 142 3.79 8.93 4.81
N LYS A 143 3.02 9.95 4.40
CA LYS A 143 2.72 11.13 5.20
C LYS A 143 1.38 10.94 5.93
N ILE A 144 1.44 10.56 7.21
CA ILE A 144 0.28 10.21 8.04
C ILE A 144 -0.11 11.38 8.93
N ALA A 145 -1.38 11.70 8.98
CA ALA A 145 -1.95 12.62 9.94
C ALA A 145 -3.23 12.06 10.57
N PHE A 146 -3.39 12.31 11.85
CA PHE A 146 -4.62 12.07 12.59
C PHE A 146 -5.09 13.37 13.23
N TYR A 147 -6.40 13.52 13.32
CA TYR A 147 -7.02 14.61 14.05
C TYR A 147 -7.45 14.11 15.43
N THR A 148 -7.32 14.96 16.46
CA THR A 148 -7.73 14.56 17.82
C THR A 148 -9.21 14.17 17.88
N GLY A 149 -10.05 14.79 17.05
CA GLY A 149 -11.47 14.53 16.99
C GLY A 149 -11.81 13.04 16.75
N ILE A 150 -11.14 12.38 15.80
CA ILE A 150 -11.42 10.96 15.50
C ILE A 150 -11.00 10.06 16.66
N LEU A 151 -9.91 10.40 17.36
CA LEU A 151 -9.40 9.62 18.49
C LEU A 151 -10.30 9.75 19.73
N GLU A 152 -10.70 10.96 20.05
CA GLU A 152 -11.37 11.32 21.30
C GLU A 152 -12.87 11.13 21.24
N GLN A 153 -13.54 11.64 20.18
CA GLN A 153 -14.98 11.55 20.08
C GLN A 153 -15.46 10.10 19.89
N LEU A 154 -14.70 9.30 19.12
CA LEU A 154 -15.00 7.88 18.94
C LEU A 154 -14.42 7.02 20.07
N LYS A 155 -13.63 7.59 20.99
CA LYS A 155 -12.96 6.85 22.08
C LYS A 155 -12.27 5.60 21.55
N LEU A 156 -11.38 5.80 20.56
CA LEU A 156 -10.76 4.69 19.86
C LEU A 156 -9.77 3.94 20.74
N THR A 157 -9.88 2.61 20.76
CA THR A 157 -8.87 1.72 21.31
C THR A 157 -7.62 1.68 20.42
N ASP A 158 -6.50 1.13 20.91
CA ASP A 158 -5.29 0.98 20.11
C ASP A 158 -5.50 0.06 18.91
N ASP A 159 -6.33 -0.98 19.06
CA ASP A 159 -6.67 -1.87 17.95
C ASP A 159 -7.50 -1.15 16.88
N GLU A 160 -8.46 -0.30 17.27
CA GLU A 160 -9.25 0.51 16.34
C GLU A 160 -8.39 1.59 15.64
N VAL A 161 -7.45 2.21 16.37
CA VAL A 161 -6.49 3.14 15.77
C VAL A 161 -5.59 2.42 14.78
N ALA A 162 -5.13 1.20 15.10
CA ALA A 162 -4.33 0.39 14.19
C ALA A 162 -5.12 0.00 12.93
N MET A 163 -6.43 -0.24 13.06
CA MET A 163 -7.31 -0.49 11.90
C MET A 163 -7.40 0.73 10.99
N ILE A 164 -7.64 1.93 11.53
CA ILE A 164 -7.64 3.17 10.72
C ILE A 164 -6.28 3.38 10.08
N MET A 165 -5.21 3.30 10.86
CA MET A 165 -3.86 3.51 10.35
C MET A 165 -3.48 2.51 9.25
N GLY A 166 -3.82 1.24 9.44
CA GLY A 166 -3.62 0.19 8.43
C GLY A 166 -4.40 0.48 7.15
N HIS A 167 -5.65 0.92 7.26
CA HIS A 167 -6.49 1.32 6.14
C HIS A 167 -5.89 2.50 5.36
N GLU A 168 -5.48 3.56 6.05
CA GLU A 168 -4.85 4.73 5.43
C GLU A 168 -3.52 4.38 4.76
N VAL A 169 -2.69 3.59 5.45
CA VAL A 169 -1.43 3.09 4.90
C VAL A 169 -1.69 2.22 3.66
N ALA A 170 -2.74 1.40 3.67
CA ALA A 170 -3.11 0.57 2.51
C ALA A 170 -3.48 1.42 1.29
N HIS A 171 -4.21 2.53 1.46
CA HIS A 171 -4.48 3.47 0.35
C HIS A 171 -3.19 3.98 -0.29
N ALA A 172 -2.18 4.35 0.51
CA ALA A 172 -0.88 4.79 0.00
C ALA A 172 -0.12 3.65 -0.68
N LEU A 173 -0.08 2.45 -0.07
CA LEU A 173 0.62 1.28 -0.61
C LEU A 173 0.03 0.81 -1.95
N ARG A 174 -1.29 0.85 -2.09
CA ARG A 174 -2.01 0.50 -3.32
C ARG A 174 -2.05 1.63 -4.35
N GLU A 175 -1.50 2.79 -3.99
CA GLU A 175 -1.44 3.97 -4.86
C GLU A 175 -2.84 4.43 -5.33
N HIS A 176 -3.88 4.29 -4.50
CA HIS A 176 -5.26 4.63 -4.87
C HIS A 176 -5.42 6.09 -5.27
N ALA A 177 -4.69 7.02 -4.61
CA ALA A 177 -4.67 8.43 -5.03
C ALA A 177 -4.10 8.59 -6.45
N ARG A 178 -3.01 7.87 -6.77
CA ARG A 178 -2.37 7.86 -8.09
C ARG A 178 -3.30 7.29 -9.16
N GLU A 179 -4.01 6.21 -8.85
CA GLU A 179 -5.03 5.62 -9.72
C GLU A 179 -6.17 6.60 -9.99
N ARG A 180 -6.67 7.26 -8.95
CA ARG A 180 -7.77 8.24 -9.06
C ARG A 180 -7.39 9.40 -9.97
N ILE A 181 -6.20 9.95 -9.79
CA ILE A 181 -5.66 11.01 -10.64
C ILE A 181 -5.47 10.49 -12.08
N GLY A 182 -4.93 9.29 -12.24
CA GLY A 182 -4.77 8.65 -13.54
C GLY A 182 -6.10 8.47 -14.28
N LYS A 183 -7.16 8.05 -13.59
CA LYS A 183 -8.52 7.98 -14.15
C LYS A 183 -9.03 9.34 -14.62
N GLN A 184 -8.86 10.38 -13.81
CA GLN A 184 -9.27 11.74 -14.17
C GLN A 184 -8.47 12.28 -15.37
N THR A 185 -7.16 12.03 -15.38
CA THR A 185 -6.28 12.41 -16.50
C THR A 185 -6.67 11.65 -17.78
N GLY A 186 -6.90 10.34 -17.68
CA GLY A 186 -7.34 9.52 -18.82
C GLY A 186 -8.67 10.00 -19.42
N VAL A 187 -9.64 10.36 -18.58
CA VAL A 187 -10.92 10.93 -19.03
C VAL A 187 -10.71 12.28 -19.73
N ARG A 188 -9.88 13.18 -19.18
CA ARG A 188 -9.57 14.47 -19.81
C ARG A 188 -8.83 14.31 -21.12
N LEU A 189 -7.86 13.38 -21.21
CA LEU A 189 -7.17 13.07 -22.46
C LEU A 189 -8.12 12.46 -23.49
N GLY A 190 -9.00 11.54 -23.10
CA GLY A 190 -10.01 10.98 -23.97
C GLY A 190 -11.01 12.00 -24.50
N ALA A 191 -11.32 13.05 -23.73
CA ALA A 191 -12.17 14.16 -24.16
C ALA A 191 -11.43 15.17 -25.08
N ASN A 192 -10.09 15.25 -25.00
CA ASN A 192 -9.26 16.25 -25.70
C ASN A 192 -8.25 15.66 -26.69
N VAL A 193 -8.40 14.40 -27.12
CA VAL A 193 -7.45 13.69 -28.00
C VAL A 193 -7.19 14.38 -29.34
N ILE A 194 -7.91 15.46 -29.69
CA ILE A 194 -7.73 16.14 -30.96
C ILE A 194 -6.80 17.38 -30.87
N SER A 195 -6.42 17.89 -29.70
CA SER A 195 -5.76 19.20 -29.68
C SER A 195 -4.48 19.34 -28.84
N GLY A 196 -3.73 18.29 -28.58
CA GLY A 196 -2.48 18.59 -27.86
C GLY A 196 -1.65 17.43 -27.35
N LEU A 197 -1.35 16.46 -28.18
CA LEU A 197 -0.58 15.25 -27.78
C LEU A 197 0.92 15.49 -27.47
N LEU A 198 1.41 16.70 -27.32
CA LEU A 198 2.86 16.98 -27.19
C LEU A 198 3.25 17.91 -26.03
N GLY A 199 2.37 18.15 -25.07
CA GLY A 199 2.66 19.00 -23.92
C GLY A 199 2.94 18.23 -22.62
N LEU A 200 3.92 17.33 -22.58
CA LEU A 200 4.32 16.63 -21.35
C LEU A 200 4.87 17.57 -20.26
N GLY A 201 5.20 18.81 -20.60
CA GLY A 201 5.62 19.84 -19.61
C GLY A 201 4.50 20.30 -18.66
N GLY A 202 3.22 20.18 -19.05
CA GLY A 202 2.09 20.59 -18.21
C GLY A 202 1.66 19.62 -17.13
N LEU A 203 2.13 18.36 -17.13
CA LEU A 203 1.74 17.38 -16.12
C LEU A 203 2.38 17.66 -14.76
N GLY A 204 3.63 18.13 -14.74
CA GLY A 204 4.33 18.49 -13.49
C GLY A 204 3.65 19.65 -12.77
N ASP A 205 3.37 20.75 -13.50
CA ASP A 205 2.68 21.92 -12.96
C ASP A 205 1.22 21.59 -12.57
N SER A 206 0.57 20.71 -13.34
CA SER A 206 -0.77 20.24 -13.04
C SER A 206 -0.81 19.40 -11.76
N LEU A 207 0.19 18.52 -11.52
CA LEU A 207 0.29 17.73 -10.29
C LEU A 207 0.60 18.59 -9.07
N LEU A 208 1.44 19.62 -9.20
CA LEU A 208 1.71 20.58 -8.13
C LEU A 208 0.45 21.38 -7.78
N ASN A 209 -0.33 21.79 -8.79
CA ASN A 209 -1.61 22.46 -8.59
C ASN A 209 -2.71 21.52 -8.07
N MET A 210 -2.60 20.21 -8.33
CA MET A 210 -3.49 19.18 -7.78
C MET A 210 -3.15 18.79 -6.33
N GLY A 211 -2.01 19.22 -5.80
CA GLY A 211 -1.60 18.97 -4.41
C GLY A 211 -2.71 19.28 -3.41
N GLY A 212 -3.43 20.39 -3.58
CA GLY A 212 -4.59 20.74 -2.77
C GLY A 212 -5.77 19.76 -2.84
N GLN A 213 -5.81 18.88 -3.84
CA GLN A 213 -6.89 17.91 -4.04
C GLN A 213 -6.63 16.55 -3.38
N LEU A 214 -5.38 16.24 -2.95
CA LEU A 214 -5.06 14.93 -2.38
C LEU A 214 -5.87 14.62 -1.11
N LEU A 215 -6.19 15.64 -0.32
CA LEU A 215 -6.99 15.51 0.91
C LEU A 215 -8.50 15.39 0.67
N THR A 216 -8.97 15.72 -0.53
CA THR A 216 -10.38 15.70 -0.90
C THR A 216 -10.73 14.59 -1.89
N LEU A 217 -9.76 13.73 -2.22
CA LEU A 217 -10.01 12.59 -3.10
C LEU A 217 -10.99 11.63 -2.44
N THR A 218 -12.06 11.31 -3.16
CA THR A 218 -13.00 10.25 -2.75
C THR A 218 -12.60 8.97 -3.43
N PHE A 219 -12.45 7.92 -2.66
CA PHE A 219 -12.06 6.60 -3.16
C PHE A 219 -13.26 5.80 -3.67
N SER A 220 -13.03 4.85 -4.56
CA SER A 220 -14.07 3.95 -5.03
C SER A 220 -14.37 2.88 -3.97
N ARG A 221 -15.54 2.24 -4.06
CA ARG A 221 -15.89 1.12 -3.16
C ARG A 221 -14.90 -0.04 -3.25
N GLN A 222 -14.28 -0.24 -4.40
CA GLN A 222 -13.24 -1.24 -4.59
C GLN A 222 -11.97 -0.84 -3.84
N ASP A 223 -11.52 0.43 -3.96
CA ASP A 223 -10.37 0.95 -3.24
C ASP A 223 -10.57 0.80 -1.73
N GLU A 224 -11.79 1.08 -1.25
CA GLU A 224 -12.17 0.94 0.16
C GLU A 224 -12.09 -0.52 0.64
N SER A 225 -12.63 -1.46 -0.15
CA SER A 225 -12.55 -2.89 0.18
C SER A 225 -11.12 -3.40 0.19
N GLU A 226 -10.28 -2.98 -0.76
CA GLU A 226 -8.86 -3.32 -0.76
C GLU A 226 -8.13 -2.74 0.45
N ALA A 227 -8.42 -1.48 0.80
CA ALA A 227 -7.82 -0.82 1.96
C ALA A 227 -8.23 -1.48 3.28
N ASP A 228 -9.48 -1.91 3.41
CA ASP A 228 -9.93 -2.66 4.58
C ASP A 228 -9.20 -4.00 4.73
N LEU A 229 -9.15 -4.80 3.66
CA LEU A 229 -8.50 -6.11 3.68
C LEU A 229 -7.01 -5.99 4.02
N ILE A 230 -6.29 -5.13 3.33
CA ILE A 230 -4.86 -4.92 3.55
C ILE A 230 -4.61 -4.31 4.93
N GLY A 231 -5.43 -3.32 5.33
CA GLY A 231 -5.34 -2.67 6.63
C GLY A 231 -5.51 -3.66 7.79
N MET A 232 -6.48 -4.58 7.67
CA MET A 232 -6.68 -5.68 8.62
C MET A 232 -5.44 -6.60 8.70
N GLU A 233 -4.86 -6.97 7.57
CA GLU A 233 -3.64 -7.79 7.55
C GLU A 233 -2.45 -7.06 8.19
N LEU A 234 -2.26 -5.78 7.87
CA LEU A 234 -1.19 -4.96 8.45
C LEU A 234 -1.34 -4.85 9.98
N ALA A 235 -2.54 -4.57 10.46
CA ALA A 235 -2.85 -4.50 11.88
C ALA A 235 -2.63 -5.85 12.57
N ALA A 236 -3.10 -6.96 11.98
CA ALA A 236 -2.92 -8.30 12.50
C ALA A 236 -1.44 -8.68 12.64
N ARG A 237 -0.63 -8.47 11.59
CA ARG A 237 0.81 -8.72 11.60
C ARG A 237 1.56 -7.84 12.60
N ALA A 238 1.06 -6.64 12.85
CA ALA A 238 1.58 -5.73 13.86
C ALA A 238 1.16 -6.09 15.30
N GLY A 239 0.33 -7.13 15.49
CA GLY A 239 -0.12 -7.63 16.78
C GLY A 239 -1.33 -6.90 17.36
N TYR A 240 -2.07 -6.15 16.52
CA TYR A 240 -3.35 -5.53 16.86
C TYR A 240 -4.51 -6.40 16.40
N ASN A 241 -5.59 -6.45 17.21
CA ASN A 241 -6.72 -7.34 16.95
C ASN A 241 -7.56 -6.83 15.77
N PRO A 242 -7.63 -7.55 14.62
CA PRO A 242 -8.38 -7.12 13.45
C PRO A 242 -9.90 -7.13 13.65
N GLN A 243 -10.44 -7.80 14.68
CA GLN A 243 -11.86 -7.72 15.03
C GLN A 243 -12.29 -6.29 15.38
N ALA A 244 -11.36 -5.45 15.80
CA ALA A 244 -11.62 -4.04 16.08
C ALA A 244 -12.11 -3.26 14.84
N GLY A 245 -11.93 -3.76 13.63
CA GLY A 245 -12.52 -3.20 12.42
C GLY A 245 -14.04 -3.18 12.47
N VAL A 246 -14.69 -4.18 13.07
CA VAL A 246 -16.14 -4.24 13.22
C VAL A 246 -16.63 -3.13 14.17
N THR A 247 -16.02 -3.03 15.34
CA THR A 247 -16.42 -2.01 16.34
C THR A 247 -16.10 -0.60 15.86
N LEU A 248 -15.00 -0.40 15.15
CA LEU A 248 -14.66 0.86 14.50
C LEU A 248 -15.77 1.34 13.56
N TRP A 249 -16.22 0.48 12.64
CA TRP A 249 -17.27 0.86 11.69
C TRP A 249 -18.64 1.04 12.34
N GLN A 250 -18.93 0.32 13.42
CA GLN A 250 -20.11 0.59 14.25
C GLN A 250 -20.06 1.99 14.89
N LYS A 251 -18.90 2.40 15.43
CA LYS A 251 -18.70 3.75 15.98
C LYS A 251 -18.80 4.82 14.90
N MET A 252 -18.21 4.61 13.72
CA MET A 252 -18.31 5.52 12.58
C MET A 252 -19.76 5.69 12.12
N ALA A 253 -20.53 4.60 11.99
CA ALA A 253 -21.93 4.63 11.62
C ALA A 253 -22.79 5.38 12.68
N ALA A 254 -22.50 5.18 13.96
CA ALA A 254 -23.19 5.88 15.04
C ALA A 254 -22.90 7.40 15.01
N ALA A 255 -21.67 7.80 14.71
CA ALA A 255 -21.25 9.20 14.57
C ALA A 255 -21.87 9.88 13.33
N SER A 256 -22.34 9.12 12.36
CA SER A 256 -22.90 9.64 11.09
C SER A 256 -24.38 10.03 11.16
N LYS A 257 -25.02 9.94 12.33
CA LYS A 257 -26.46 10.28 12.51
C LYS A 257 -26.77 11.79 12.38
N GLY A 258 -25.87 12.59 11.84
CA GLY A 258 -26.00 14.01 11.56
C GLY A 258 -25.31 14.33 10.24
N ALA A 259 -24.48 15.38 10.23
CA ALA A 259 -23.56 15.60 9.11
C ALA A 259 -22.54 14.45 9.08
N PRO A 260 -22.32 13.82 7.92
CA PRO A 260 -21.32 12.75 7.81
C PRO A 260 -19.94 13.25 8.27
N PRO A 261 -19.18 12.48 9.06
CA PRO A 261 -17.80 12.79 9.37
C PRO A 261 -16.98 13.03 8.10
N GLN A 262 -16.00 13.93 8.15
CA GLN A 262 -15.11 14.20 7.01
C GLN A 262 -14.45 12.92 6.48
N PHE A 263 -14.07 12.01 7.38
CA PHE A 263 -13.55 10.70 7.04
C PHE A 263 -14.49 9.92 6.09
N LEU A 264 -15.80 9.92 6.35
CA LEU A 264 -16.77 9.23 5.48
C LEU A 264 -17.05 9.95 4.16
N SER A 265 -16.68 11.22 4.03
CA SER A 265 -16.79 11.96 2.76
C SER A 265 -15.72 11.52 1.76
N THR A 266 -14.53 11.15 2.24
CA THR A 266 -13.42 10.63 1.43
C THR A 266 -13.43 9.10 1.35
N HIS A 267 -13.95 8.42 2.38
CA HIS A 267 -14.05 6.96 2.52
C HIS A 267 -15.51 6.51 2.63
N PRO A 268 -16.22 6.40 1.49
CA PRO A 268 -17.63 6.02 1.50
C PRO A 268 -17.85 4.63 2.13
N SER A 269 -18.72 4.54 3.11
CA SER A 269 -19.11 3.26 3.66
C SER A 269 -20.08 2.52 2.72
N SER A 270 -19.91 1.21 2.58
CA SER A 270 -20.91 0.34 1.97
C SER A 270 -21.78 -0.29 3.07
N SER A 271 -23.03 -0.67 2.72
CA SER A 271 -23.90 -1.40 3.63
C SER A 271 -23.36 -2.78 4.03
N THR A 272 -22.44 -3.33 3.23
CA THR A 272 -21.82 -4.66 3.45
C THR A 272 -20.47 -4.60 4.15
N ARG A 273 -19.90 -3.39 4.34
CA ARG A 273 -18.52 -3.23 4.83
C ARG A 273 -18.21 -4.03 6.10
N ILE A 274 -19.10 -3.99 7.09
CA ILE A 274 -18.94 -4.75 8.33
C ILE A 274 -18.98 -6.26 8.06
N GLN A 275 -19.88 -6.72 7.18
CA GLN A 275 -20.00 -8.13 6.80
C GLN A 275 -18.74 -8.59 6.05
N ASP A 276 -18.21 -7.76 5.14
CA ASP A 276 -17.00 -8.06 4.35
C ASP A 276 -15.78 -8.17 5.27
N ILE A 277 -15.66 -7.29 6.27
CA ILE A 277 -14.65 -7.36 7.32
C ILE A 277 -14.79 -8.68 8.10
N GLN A 278 -15.98 -9.00 8.61
CA GLN A 278 -16.24 -10.22 9.37
C GLN A 278 -15.91 -11.49 8.57
N ALA A 279 -16.29 -11.54 7.29
CA ALA A 279 -15.99 -12.66 6.39
C ALA A 279 -14.49 -12.83 6.14
N SER A 280 -13.69 -11.76 6.30
CA SER A 280 -12.25 -11.77 6.06
C SER A 280 -11.43 -12.08 7.32
N LEU A 281 -12.02 -12.01 8.52
CA LEU A 281 -11.33 -12.30 9.78
C LEU A 281 -10.61 -13.66 9.80
N PRO A 282 -11.19 -14.77 9.31
CA PRO A 282 -10.50 -16.06 9.31
C PRO A 282 -9.16 -16.06 8.57
N LYS A 283 -8.97 -15.17 7.59
CA LYS A 283 -7.72 -15.04 6.83
C LYS A 283 -6.62 -14.31 7.60
N VAL A 284 -6.98 -13.41 8.51
CA VAL A 284 -6.03 -12.54 9.22
C VAL A 284 -5.85 -12.89 10.70
N MET A 285 -6.84 -13.55 11.33
CA MET A 285 -6.73 -13.97 12.73
C MET A 285 -5.51 -14.84 13.02
N PRO A 286 -5.14 -15.84 12.19
CA PRO A 286 -3.93 -16.62 12.42
C PRO A 286 -2.65 -15.76 12.40
N LEU A 287 -2.62 -14.66 11.61
CA LEU A 287 -1.51 -13.71 11.59
C LEU A 287 -1.43 -12.96 12.91
N PHE A 288 -2.58 -12.48 13.39
CA PHE A 288 -2.68 -11.80 14.69
C PHE A 288 -2.25 -12.70 15.84
N GLU A 289 -2.71 -13.95 15.88
CA GLU A 289 -2.40 -14.89 16.95
C GLU A 289 -0.90 -15.14 17.11
N ARG A 290 -0.18 -15.27 15.98
CA ARG A 290 1.27 -15.48 15.95
C ARG A 290 2.10 -14.21 16.14
N ALA A 291 1.51 -13.03 15.87
CA ALA A 291 2.25 -11.78 15.97
C ALA A 291 2.61 -11.40 17.42
N PRO A 292 3.81 -10.86 17.68
CA PRO A 292 4.14 -10.28 18.96
C PRO A 292 3.16 -9.17 19.34
N LYS A 293 2.59 -9.23 20.52
CA LYS A 293 1.63 -8.22 20.98
C LYS A 293 2.34 -6.94 21.41
N PRO A 294 1.67 -5.76 21.31
CA PRO A 294 2.21 -4.51 21.86
C PRO A 294 2.45 -4.63 23.37
N GLN A 295 3.64 -4.24 23.83
CA GLN A 295 3.96 -4.22 25.26
C GLN A 295 3.28 -3.04 25.96
N GLN A 296 3.12 -1.92 25.28
CA GLN A 296 2.45 -0.72 25.75
C GLN A 296 1.11 -0.55 25.04
N ARG A 297 0.08 -0.27 25.84
CA ARG A 297 -1.28 0.04 25.38
C ARG A 297 -1.75 1.34 26.03
N TRP A 298 -2.34 2.23 25.25
CA TRP A 298 -2.86 3.53 25.74
C TRP A 298 -4.35 3.47 26.11
N ASP A 299 -5.04 2.45 25.67
CA ASP A 299 -6.44 2.14 26.02
C ASP A 299 -6.59 1.21 27.23
N ALA A 300 -5.49 0.66 27.73
CA ALA A 300 -5.50 -0.10 28.97
C ALA A 300 -5.58 0.83 30.19
N PRO A 301 -6.25 0.45 31.28
CA PRO A 301 -6.17 1.20 32.54
C PRO A 301 -4.69 1.36 32.92
N ALA A 302 -4.32 2.58 33.32
CA ALA A 302 -2.93 2.89 33.69
C ALA A 302 -2.42 1.87 34.71
N ARG A 303 -1.42 1.06 34.31
CA ARG A 303 -0.70 0.21 35.26
C ARG A 303 0.00 1.14 36.22
N SER A 304 -0.37 1.08 37.48
CA SER A 304 0.29 1.82 38.54
C SER A 304 1.76 1.39 38.61
N GLY A 305 2.67 2.23 38.12
CA GLY A 305 4.11 2.05 38.23
C GLY A 305 4.86 2.05 36.92
N LEU A 306 5.60 3.16 36.68
CA LEU A 306 6.84 3.25 35.88
C LEU A 306 6.83 2.69 34.44
N ASN A 307 6.43 3.53 33.51
CA ASN A 307 6.91 3.42 32.13
C ASN A 307 7.67 4.72 31.77
N ALA A 308 8.99 4.71 32.01
CA ALA A 308 9.89 5.66 31.38
C ALA A 308 9.83 5.46 29.87
N LEU A 309 9.61 6.54 29.12
CA LEU A 309 9.69 6.55 27.67
C LEU A 309 11.09 6.08 27.24
N ASP A 310 11.16 5.05 26.41
CA ASP A 310 12.41 4.55 25.84
C ASP A 310 13.01 5.65 24.93
N PRO A 311 14.20 6.19 25.24
CA PRO A 311 14.86 7.24 24.45
C PRO A 311 15.11 6.84 22.98
N LEU A 312 15.15 5.54 22.67
CA LEU A 312 15.34 5.04 21.32
C LEU A 312 14.13 5.27 20.40
N GLN A 313 12.96 5.57 20.96
CA GLN A 313 11.76 5.86 20.16
C GLN A 313 11.82 7.23 19.45
N LEU A 314 12.60 8.17 19.96
CA LEU A 314 12.72 9.52 19.39
C LEU A 314 13.66 9.58 18.18
N SER A 315 14.65 8.68 18.09
CA SER A 315 15.70 8.74 17.05
C SER A 315 15.23 8.30 15.65
N PHE A 316 14.16 7.52 15.54
CA PHE A 316 13.65 7.01 14.25
C PHE A 316 12.96 8.12 13.43
N TRP A 317 12.34 9.10 14.11
CA TRP A 317 11.55 10.17 13.48
C TRP A 317 12.31 11.48 13.30
N GLY A 318 13.45 11.65 14.01
CA GLY A 318 14.21 12.92 14.06
C GLY A 318 15.09 13.23 12.84
N ARG A 319 15.31 12.29 11.92
CA ARG A 319 16.22 12.50 10.78
C ARG A 319 15.60 13.23 9.58
N GLY A 320 14.30 13.47 9.58
CA GLY A 320 13.61 14.19 8.50
C GLY A 320 13.52 15.71 8.64
N GLU A 321 13.80 16.26 9.83
CA GLU A 321 13.59 17.70 10.09
C GLU A 321 14.81 18.59 9.86
N ALA A 322 16.01 18.06 9.64
CA ALA A 322 17.26 18.83 9.66
C ALA A 322 17.67 19.50 8.33
N ARG A 323 16.84 19.55 7.29
CA ARG A 323 17.18 20.16 6.00
C ARG A 323 16.14 21.12 5.41
N LEU A 324 15.42 21.86 6.24
CA LEU A 324 14.79 23.09 5.74
C LEU A 324 15.74 24.24 6.10
N GLY A 325 16.54 24.66 5.10
CA GLY A 325 17.59 25.65 5.23
C GLY A 325 17.09 26.96 5.84
N ALA A 326 17.82 27.43 6.82
CA ALA A 326 17.69 28.81 7.31
C ALA A 326 17.92 29.80 6.16
N PRO A 327 17.15 30.89 6.05
CA PRO A 327 17.44 31.94 5.08
C PRO A 327 18.79 32.56 5.41
N ARG A 328 19.71 32.58 4.45
CA ARG A 328 20.96 33.35 4.55
C ARG A 328 20.61 34.83 4.69
N SER A 329 20.96 35.42 5.80
CA SER A 329 20.98 36.85 5.99
C SER A 329 21.87 37.50 4.93
N ALA A 330 21.27 38.33 4.08
CA ALA A 330 22.00 39.19 3.15
C ALA A 330 22.81 40.20 3.95
N GLY A 331 24.11 40.23 3.73
CA GLY A 331 25.03 41.17 4.35
C GLY A 331 24.71 42.61 4.00
N GLN A 332 24.79 43.47 4.99
CA GLN A 332 24.82 44.90 4.85
C GLN A 332 26.03 45.31 3.99
N ALA A 333 25.77 45.97 2.88
CA ALA A 333 26.76 46.75 2.17
C ALA A 333 26.74 48.16 2.71
N HIS A 334 27.84 48.57 3.32
CA HIS A 334 28.14 49.99 3.60
C HIS A 334 28.27 50.73 2.29
N ALA A 335 27.56 51.82 2.16
CA ALA A 335 27.86 52.89 1.21
C ALA A 335 28.58 54.02 1.98
N HIS A 336 29.79 54.34 1.55
CA HIS A 336 30.47 55.60 1.78
C HIS A 336 30.27 56.49 0.55
N ASP A 337 30.05 57.74 0.83
CA ASP A 337 29.96 58.99 0.03
C ASP A 337 28.62 59.25 -0.63
#